data_ba934be5b6490dbf6850bd0fd52edfbc
#
_entry.id   ba934be5b6490dbf6850bd0fd52edfbc
#
_cell.length_a   1.000
_cell.length_b   1.000
_cell.length_c   1.000
_cell.angle_alpha   90.00
_cell.angle_beta   90.00
_cell.angle_gamma   90.00
#
_symmetry.space_group_name_H-M   'P 1'
#
loop_
_entity.id
_entity.type
_entity.pdbx_description
1 polymer ?
#
loop_
_entity_poly.entity_id
_entity_poly.type
_entity_poly.pdbx_seq_one_letter_code
_entity_poly.pdbx_strand_id
1 'polypeptide(L)'
;MSSLSTTLPPTPPTADPDAPSQIAWPDTEPHRWLASLLNGSSYAYIVAPMVDQSDLPFRFLSRRYSSNLCYTPMIHSRMFTTDVKYREKFMPKFDEAKHPMGGPVFHQFCGNNEETMLAAVNLLPSYCEVVDINCGCPQGIAKRGGYGAFLLEEGDLLVKIVSTLVTKSDRRVTVKVRDDA
;
A
#
# COMPACT_ATOMS: atom_id res chain seq x y z
N MET A 1 -8.17 -8.66 -39.93
CA MET A 1 -7.40 -8.99 -38.73
C MET A 1 -6.25 -8.00 -38.63
N SER A 2 -6.39 -6.93 -37.87
CA SER A 2 -5.40 -5.87 -37.74
C SER A 2 -4.37 -6.31 -36.70
N SER A 3 -3.11 -6.45 -37.09
CA SER A 3 -1.98 -6.77 -36.23
C SER A 3 -1.78 -5.59 -35.26
N LEU A 4 -2.10 -5.80 -33.99
CA LEU A 4 -1.69 -4.89 -32.92
C LEU A 4 -0.15 -4.93 -32.84
N SER A 5 0.48 -3.86 -33.31
CA SER A 5 1.90 -3.63 -33.12
C SER A 5 2.20 -3.58 -31.64
N THR A 6 2.86 -4.59 -31.12
CA THR A 6 3.41 -4.64 -29.77
C THR A 6 4.67 -3.76 -29.72
N THR A 7 4.48 -2.46 -29.62
CA THR A 7 5.60 -1.59 -29.25
C THR A 7 5.99 -1.92 -27.81
N LEU A 8 7.23 -2.32 -27.61
CA LEU A 8 7.82 -2.53 -26.29
C LEU A 8 7.61 -1.25 -25.43
N PRO A 9 7.36 -1.40 -24.12
CA PRO A 9 7.30 -0.24 -23.24
C PRO A 9 8.59 0.57 -23.32
N PRO A 10 8.54 1.88 -23.15
CA PRO A 10 9.72 2.72 -23.16
C PRO A 10 10.74 2.19 -22.14
N THR A 11 12.01 2.20 -22.52
CA THR A 11 13.12 1.85 -21.62
C THR A 11 13.01 2.73 -20.37
N PRO A 12 13.15 2.16 -19.15
CA PRO A 12 13.15 2.97 -17.95
C PRO A 12 14.23 4.06 -18.07
N PRO A 13 13.97 5.26 -17.53
CA PRO A 13 14.95 6.34 -17.57
C PRO A 13 16.27 5.86 -16.96
N THR A 14 17.37 6.20 -17.60
CA THR A 14 18.72 5.98 -17.05
C THR A 14 18.83 6.67 -15.71
N ALA A 15 19.54 6.05 -14.77
CA ALA A 15 19.74 6.59 -13.43
C ALA A 15 20.18 8.05 -13.49
N ASP A 16 19.47 8.89 -12.74
CA ASP A 16 19.80 10.32 -12.60
C ASP A 16 21.20 10.44 -11.97
N PRO A 17 22.19 11.05 -12.62
CA PRO A 17 23.54 11.22 -12.06
C PRO A 17 23.53 12.12 -10.81
N ASP A 18 22.49 12.93 -10.61
CA ASP A 18 22.30 13.79 -9.45
C ASP A 18 21.40 13.17 -8.37
N ALA A 19 21.03 11.88 -8.52
CA ALA A 19 20.28 11.19 -7.49
C ALA A 19 21.05 11.22 -6.17
N PRO A 20 20.40 11.55 -5.04
CA PRO A 20 21.07 11.62 -3.76
C PRO A 20 21.78 10.30 -3.48
N SER A 21 23.02 10.40 -3.00
CA SER A 21 23.87 9.26 -2.61
C SER A 21 23.06 8.27 -1.80
N GLN A 22 23.21 6.99 -2.12
CA GLN A 22 22.46 5.86 -1.54
C GLN A 22 22.21 6.09 -0.05
N ILE A 23 20.94 6.19 0.35
CA ILE A 23 20.57 6.17 1.76
C ILE A 23 21.02 4.82 2.30
N ALA A 24 21.99 4.83 3.21
CA ALA A 24 22.41 3.63 3.92
C ALA A 24 21.25 3.21 4.84
N TRP A 25 20.44 2.28 4.39
CA TRP A 25 19.37 1.71 5.21
C TRP A 25 19.97 0.93 6.37
N PRO A 26 19.43 1.05 7.59
CA PRO A 26 19.82 0.19 8.69
C PRO A 26 19.69 -1.28 8.29
N ASP A 27 20.67 -2.13 8.66
CA ASP A 27 20.62 -3.56 8.37
C ASP A 27 19.65 -4.29 9.30
N THR A 28 18.39 -4.03 9.14
CA THR A 28 17.29 -4.69 9.86
C THR A 28 16.45 -5.53 8.90
N GLU A 29 15.72 -6.53 9.40
CA GLU A 29 14.89 -7.39 8.56
C GLU A 29 13.86 -6.59 7.74
N PRO A 30 13.10 -5.60 8.30
CA PRO A 30 12.17 -4.80 7.51
C PRO A 30 12.84 -4.04 6.36
N HIS A 31 14.04 -3.50 6.58
CA HIS A 31 14.76 -2.76 5.54
C HIS A 31 15.29 -3.69 4.45
N ARG A 32 15.85 -4.85 4.80
CA ARG A 32 16.29 -5.87 3.82
C ARG A 32 15.12 -6.34 2.96
N TRP A 33 13.97 -6.59 3.57
CA TRP A 33 12.77 -6.97 2.86
C TRP A 33 12.31 -5.84 1.90
N LEU A 34 12.22 -4.60 2.37
CA LEU A 34 11.85 -3.47 1.52
C LEU A 34 12.84 -3.30 0.35
N ALA A 35 14.14 -3.38 0.62
CA ALA A 35 15.18 -3.31 -0.40
C ALA A 35 15.04 -4.43 -1.45
N SER A 36 14.61 -5.61 -1.05
CA SER A 36 14.37 -6.72 -1.99
C SER A 36 13.27 -6.41 -3.02
N LEU A 37 12.29 -5.58 -2.66
CA LEU A 37 11.24 -5.14 -3.60
C LEU A 37 11.78 -4.19 -4.68
N LEU A 38 12.93 -3.58 -4.44
CA LEU A 38 13.57 -2.62 -5.36
C LEU A 38 14.44 -3.30 -6.42
N ASN A 39 14.65 -4.62 -6.33
CA ASN A 39 15.48 -5.39 -7.27
C ASN A 39 16.86 -4.77 -7.53
N GLY A 40 17.51 -4.22 -6.49
CA GLY A 40 18.81 -3.57 -6.60
C GLY A 40 18.79 -2.14 -7.13
N SER A 41 17.63 -1.57 -7.40
CA SER A 41 17.50 -0.15 -7.75
C SER A 41 17.75 0.73 -6.53
N SER A 42 18.35 1.91 -6.73
CA SER A 42 18.55 2.91 -5.67
C SER A 42 17.28 3.71 -5.35
N TYR A 43 16.21 3.55 -6.14
CA TYR A 43 14.91 4.21 -5.97
C TYR A 43 13.77 3.28 -6.41
N ALA A 44 12.58 3.54 -5.92
CA ALA A 44 11.36 2.81 -6.28
C ALA A 44 10.32 3.73 -6.91
N TYR A 45 9.68 3.25 -7.98
CA TYR A 45 8.44 3.85 -8.48
C TYR A 45 7.25 3.22 -7.77
N ILE A 46 6.52 4.01 -7.02
CA ILE A 46 5.42 3.53 -6.18
C ILE A 46 4.11 4.18 -6.63
N VAL A 47 3.11 3.37 -6.91
CA VAL A 47 1.73 3.85 -7.12
C VAL A 47 1.11 4.12 -5.77
N ALA A 48 0.85 5.40 -5.48
CA ALA A 48 0.21 5.82 -4.24
C ALA A 48 -1.21 5.26 -4.10
N PRO A 49 -1.71 5.08 -2.86
CA PRO A 49 -3.11 4.75 -2.62
C PRO A 49 -4.02 5.92 -3.04
N MET A 50 -4.95 5.67 -3.94
CA MET A 50 -5.87 6.69 -4.46
C MET A 50 -7.29 6.10 -4.54
N VAL A 51 -8.23 6.74 -3.82
CA VAL A 51 -9.65 6.36 -3.87
C VAL A 51 -10.18 6.49 -5.30
N ASP A 52 -10.87 5.45 -5.75
CA ASP A 52 -11.45 5.34 -7.11
C ASP A 52 -10.43 5.45 -8.27
N GLN A 53 -9.13 5.33 -8.02
CA GLN A 53 -8.10 5.42 -9.05
C GLN A 53 -7.06 4.28 -8.99
N SER A 54 -6.51 3.92 -7.82
CA SER A 54 -5.49 2.87 -7.72
C SER A 54 -6.09 1.45 -7.64
N ASP A 55 -7.15 1.21 -8.40
CA ASP A 55 -7.75 -0.11 -8.58
C ASP A 55 -6.89 -1.02 -9.49
N LEU A 56 -7.29 -2.28 -9.63
CA LEU A 56 -6.51 -3.31 -10.31
C LEU A 56 -6.06 -2.93 -11.74
N PRO A 57 -6.93 -2.41 -12.63
CA PRO A 57 -6.51 -2.05 -13.97
C PRO A 57 -5.43 -0.96 -14.00
N PHE A 58 -5.54 0.03 -13.14
CA PHE A 58 -4.53 1.09 -13.04
C PHE A 58 -3.20 0.58 -12.49
N ARG A 59 -3.23 -0.31 -11.49
CA ARG A 59 -2.00 -0.94 -10.98
C ARG A 59 -1.29 -1.75 -12.05
N PHE A 60 -2.02 -2.54 -12.84
CA PHE A 60 -1.44 -3.30 -13.97
C PHE A 60 -0.88 -2.38 -15.05
N LEU A 61 -1.59 -1.30 -15.38
CA LEU A 61 -1.07 -0.30 -16.32
C LEU A 61 0.24 0.31 -15.81
N SER A 62 0.28 0.74 -14.56
CA SER A 62 1.46 1.36 -13.94
C SER A 62 2.66 0.41 -13.91
N ARG A 63 2.45 -0.90 -13.73
CA ARG A 63 3.53 -1.90 -13.78
C ARG A 63 4.13 -2.04 -15.16
N ARG A 64 3.36 -1.84 -16.24
CA ARG A 64 3.90 -1.78 -17.60
C ARG A 64 4.85 -0.58 -17.80
N TYR A 65 4.77 0.41 -16.93
CA TYR A 65 5.67 1.57 -16.88
C TYR A 65 6.65 1.50 -15.68
N SER A 66 7.02 0.28 -15.28
CA SER A 66 8.08 -0.02 -14.31
C SER A 66 7.75 0.35 -12.85
N SER A 67 6.48 0.44 -12.47
CA SER A 67 6.16 0.58 -11.05
C SER A 67 6.60 -0.66 -10.26
N ASN A 68 7.42 -0.45 -9.24
CA ASN A 68 7.95 -1.52 -8.38
C ASN A 68 6.93 -2.00 -7.36
N LEU A 69 6.13 -1.07 -6.82
CA LEU A 69 5.17 -1.31 -5.75
C LEU A 69 3.88 -0.56 -6.05
N CYS A 70 2.75 -1.17 -5.75
CA CYS A 70 1.45 -0.51 -5.85
C CYS A 70 0.70 -0.59 -4.52
N TYR A 71 -0.13 0.40 -4.27
CA TYR A 71 -1.10 0.39 -3.18
C TYR A 71 -2.51 0.13 -3.72
N THR A 72 -3.34 -0.54 -2.92
CA THR A 72 -4.79 -0.52 -3.14
C THR A 72 -5.36 0.88 -2.89
N PRO A 73 -6.58 1.20 -3.34
CA PRO A 73 -7.33 2.32 -2.77
C PRO A 73 -7.41 2.19 -1.25
N MET A 74 -7.55 3.33 -0.57
CA MET A 74 -7.75 3.37 0.88
C MET A 74 -9.07 2.70 1.27
N ILE A 75 -9.01 1.66 2.09
CA ILE A 75 -10.14 0.84 2.54
C ILE A 75 -10.52 1.24 3.96
N HIS A 76 -11.79 1.57 4.20
CA HIS A 76 -12.25 1.90 5.54
C HIS A 76 -12.48 0.62 6.35
N SER A 77 -11.69 0.39 7.42
CA SER A 77 -11.68 -0.85 8.19
C SER A 77 -13.06 -1.25 8.74
N ARG A 78 -13.80 -0.30 9.33
CA ARG A 78 -15.15 -0.56 9.84
C ARG A 78 -16.13 -0.95 8.71
N MET A 79 -16.11 -0.26 7.58
CA MET A 79 -16.98 -0.61 6.46
C MET A 79 -16.63 -1.97 5.88
N PHE A 80 -15.34 -2.27 5.80
CA PHE A 80 -14.87 -3.57 5.32
C PHE A 80 -15.31 -4.74 6.21
N THR A 81 -15.41 -4.52 7.52
CA THR A 81 -15.91 -5.53 8.48
C THR A 81 -17.41 -5.67 8.50
N THR A 82 -18.16 -4.57 8.38
CA THR A 82 -19.61 -4.55 8.64
C THR A 82 -20.48 -4.55 7.39
N ASP A 83 -19.98 -4.07 6.25
CA ASP A 83 -20.73 -3.98 4.99
C ASP A 83 -20.19 -5.01 3.98
N VAL A 84 -21.02 -6.01 3.69
CA VAL A 84 -20.67 -7.10 2.77
C VAL A 84 -20.40 -6.58 1.34
N LYS A 85 -21.24 -5.64 0.84
CA LYS A 85 -21.08 -5.10 -0.51
C LYS A 85 -19.82 -4.28 -0.64
N TYR A 86 -19.52 -3.47 0.39
CA TYR A 86 -18.26 -2.72 0.45
C TYR A 86 -17.06 -3.66 0.46
N ARG A 87 -17.10 -4.69 1.29
CA ARG A 87 -16.03 -5.69 1.37
C ARG A 87 -15.83 -6.41 0.03
N GLU A 88 -16.89 -6.84 -0.64
CA GLU A 88 -16.81 -7.49 -1.95
C GLU A 88 -16.16 -6.59 -3.02
N LYS A 89 -16.41 -5.29 -2.98
CA LYS A 89 -15.79 -4.31 -3.89
C LYS A 89 -14.27 -4.30 -3.73
N PHE A 90 -13.76 -4.35 -2.50
CA PHE A 90 -12.34 -4.18 -2.20
C PHE A 90 -11.60 -5.49 -1.91
N MET A 91 -12.31 -6.61 -1.81
CA MET A 91 -11.68 -7.91 -1.58
C MET A 91 -10.81 -8.32 -2.77
N PRO A 92 -9.51 -8.59 -2.56
CA PRO A 92 -8.65 -9.11 -3.61
C PRO A 92 -9.20 -10.42 -4.17
N LYS A 93 -9.22 -10.55 -5.49
CA LYS A 93 -9.80 -11.73 -6.17
C LYS A 93 -8.76 -12.80 -6.47
N PHE A 94 -7.48 -12.44 -6.46
CA PHE A 94 -6.35 -13.34 -6.70
C PHE A 94 -5.06 -12.70 -6.16
N ASP A 95 -4.00 -13.49 -6.09
CA ASP A 95 -2.66 -13.04 -5.71
C ASP A 95 -2.01 -12.26 -6.86
N GLU A 96 -2.03 -10.93 -6.75
CA GLU A 96 -1.44 -10.05 -7.76
C GLU A 96 0.07 -10.23 -7.87
N ALA A 97 0.75 -10.63 -6.79
CA ALA A 97 2.20 -10.81 -6.83
C ALA A 97 2.61 -11.99 -7.73
N LYS A 98 1.74 -12.97 -7.89
CA LYS A 98 1.96 -14.14 -8.76
C LYS A 98 1.43 -13.97 -10.19
N HIS A 99 0.73 -12.88 -10.47
CA HIS A 99 0.23 -12.64 -11.83
C HIS A 99 1.38 -12.16 -12.75
N PRO A 100 1.45 -12.59 -14.04
CA PRO A 100 2.54 -12.19 -14.95
C PRO A 100 2.71 -10.67 -15.15
N MET A 101 1.63 -9.90 -15.01
CA MET A 101 1.64 -8.44 -15.05
C MET A 101 1.54 -7.83 -13.64
N GLY A 102 1.71 -8.63 -12.60
CA GLY A 102 1.51 -8.24 -11.22
C GLY A 102 2.81 -7.87 -10.52
N GLY A 103 2.76 -7.87 -9.22
CA GLY A 103 3.88 -7.59 -8.32
C GLY A 103 3.40 -7.18 -6.93
N PRO A 104 4.29 -6.74 -6.03
CA PRO A 104 3.95 -6.42 -4.66
C PRO A 104 2.82 -5.40 -4.54
N VAL A 105 1.85 -5.67 -3.66
CA VAL A 105 0.72 -4.77 -3.38
C VAL A 105 0.59 -4.58 -1.88
N PHE A 106 0.51 -3.33 -1.46
CA PHE A 106 0.21 -2.95 -0.09
C PHE A 106 -1.28 -2.63 0.04
N HIS A 107 -1.96 -3.30 0.94
CA HIS A 107 -3.39 -3.14 1.19
C HIS A 107 -3.59 -2.06 2.24
N GLN A 108 -3.98 -0.84 1.78
CA GLN A 108 -4.10 0.29 2.69
C GLN A 108 -5.47 0.35 3.36
N PHE A 109 -5.45 0.44 4.68
CA PHE A 109 -6.62 0.69 5.49
C PHE A 109 -6.60 2.07 6.14
N CYS A 110 -7.79 2.60 6.43
CA CYS A 110 -7.98 3.71 7.35
C CYS A 110 -8.97 3.34 8.45
N GLY A 111 -8.79 3.93 9.61
CA GLY A 111 -9.62 3.71 10.79
C GLY A 111 -8.92 4.23 12.04
N ASN A 112 -9.65 4.21 13.15
CA ASN A 112 -9.20 4.74 14.44
C ASN A 112 -9.55 3.79 15.59
N ASN A 113 -9.64 2.50 15.32
CA ASN A 113 -9.93 1.49 16.33
C ASN A 113 -9.15 0.21 16.02
N GLU A 114 -8.37 -0.27 16.96
CA GLU A 114 -7.45 -1.38 16.78
C GLU A 114 -8.16 -2.72 16.57
N GLU A 115 -9.29 -2.95 17.22
CA GLU A 115 -10.03 -4.20 17.09
C GLU A 115 -10.68 -4.32 15.71
N THR A 116 -11.29 -3.21 15.25
CA THR A 116 -11.89 -3.13 13.91
C THR A 116 -10.82 -3.24 12.82
N MET A 117 -9.66 -2.64 13.03
CA MET A 117 -8.53 -2.72 12.10
C MET A 117 -8.02 -4.16 12.01
N LEU A 118 -7.80 -4.83 13.14
CA LEU A 118 -7.39 -6.23 13.18
C LEU A 118 -8.43 -7.14 12.53
N ALA A 119 -9.71 -6.93 12.82
CA ALA A 119 -10.79 -7.70 12.19
C ALA A 119 -10.79 -7.53 10.66
N ALA A 120 -10.58 -6.31 10.15
CA ALA A 120 -10.49 -6.04 8.73
C ALA A 120 -9.29 -6.76 8.08
N VAL A 121 -8.13 -6.69 8.71
CA VAL A 121 -6.89 -7.35 8.24
C VAL A 121 -7.05 -8.87 8.20
N ASN A 122 -7.68 -9.46 9.22
CA ASN A 122 -7.92 -10.91 9.30
C ASN A 122 -8.93 -11.43 8.26
N LEU A 123 -9.75 -10.56 7.68
CA LEU A 123 -10.64 -10.91 6.57
C LEU A 123 -9.91 -10.98 5.21
N LEU A 124 -8.72 -10.42 5.09
CA LEU A 124 -7.95 -10.49 3.85
C LEU A 124 -7.42 -11.91 3.61
N PRO A 125 -7.35 -12.36 2.33
CA PRO A 125 -6.69 -13.61 1.97
C PRO A 125 -5.23 -13.67 2.44
N SER A 126 -4.71 -14.87 2.69
CA SER A 126 -3.34 -15.06 3.21
C SER A 126 -2.24 -14.52 2.30
N TYR A 127 -2.48 -14.43 1.01
CA TYR A 127 -1.53 -13.86 0.04
C TYR A 127 -1.43 -12.32 0.08
N CYS A 128 -2.27 -11.64 0.85
CA CYS A 128 -2.14 -10.20 1.10
C CYS A 128 -1.13 -9.98 2.23
N GLU A 129 0.16 -10.07 1.92
CA GLU A 129 1.23 -10.12 2.92
C GLU A 129 1.44 -8.81 3.67
N VAL A 130 1.08 -7.68 3.06
CA VAL A 130 1.35 -6.35 3.61
C VAL A 130 0.07 -5.56 3.77
N VAL A 131 -0.10 -5.00 4.94
CA VAL A 131 -1.13 -4.02 5.25
C VAL A 131 -0.50 -2.69 5.59
N ASP A 132 -1.13 -1.61 5.15
CA ASP A 132 -0.67 -0.25 5.37
C ASP A 132 -1.74 0.56 6.08
N ILE A 133 -1.33 1.41 7.00
CA ILE A 133 -2.22 2.31 7.74
C ILE A 133 -2.11 3.71 7.14
N ASN A 134 -3.23 4.28 6.72
CA ASN A 134 -3.27 5.65 6.23
C ASN A 134 -3.19 6.64 7.37
N CYS A 135 -2.09 7.39 7.44
CA CYS A 135 -1.87 8.51 8.35
C CYS A 135 -1.56 9.82 7.58
N GLY A 136 -2.04 9.94 6.35
CA GLY A 136 -1.72 11.12 5.51
C GLY A 136 -2.93 11.81 4.88
N CYS A 137 -4.13 11.22 4.91
CA CYS A 137 -5.31 11.82 4.28
C CYS A 137 -5.80 13.04 5.09
N PRO A 138 -5.77 14.28 4.52
CA PRO A 138 -6.16 15.50 5.24
C PRO A 138 -7.63 15.88 5.03
N GLN A 139 -8.41 15.05 4.33
CA GLN A 139 -9.78 15.41 3.94
C GLN A 139 -10.71 15.55 5.14
N GLY A 140 -11.73 16.40 5.01
CA GLY A 140 -12.72 16.65 6.07
C GLY A 140 -13.48 15.39 6.53
N ILE A 141 -13.63 14.38 5.67
CA ILE A 141 -14.20 13.08 6.05
C ILE A 141 -13.25 12.32 6.99
N ALA A 142 -11.95 12.38 6.76
CA ALA A 142 -10.95 11.78 7.63
C ALA A 142 -10.93 12.49 8.99
N LYS A 143 -11.01 13.81 9.00
CA LYS A 143 -11.12 14.61 10.24
C LYS A 143 -12.32 14.18 11.08
N ARG A 144 -13.50 14.13 10.47
CA ARG A 144 -14.72 13.69 11.18
C ARG A 144 -14.67 12.24 11.66
N GLY A 145 -13.92 11.41 10.95
CA GLY A 145 -13.74 9.99 11.28
C GLY A 145 -12.57 9.72 12.23
N GLY A 146 -11.75 10.72 12.57
CA GLY A 146 -10.57 10.56 13.43
C GLY A 146 -9.50 9.62 12.84
N TYR A 147 -9.31 9.62 11.51
CA TYR A 147 -8.31 8.80 10.84
C TYR A 147 -7.49 9.65 9.84
N GLY A 148 -6.61 9.03 9.08
CA GLY A 148 -5.73 9.74 8.14
C GLY A 148 -4.71 10.61 8.86
N ALA A 149 -4.47 11.84 8.38
CA ALA A 149 -3.51 12.74 9.02
C ALA A 149 -3.83 13.04 10.48
N PHE A 150 -5.10 13.01 10.86
CA PHE A 150 -5.56 13.30 12.22
C PHE A 150 -5.25 12.19 13.22
N LEU A 151 -4.93 10.98 12.75
CA LEU A 151 -4.48 9.89 13.61
C LEU A 151 -3.05 10.13 14.13
N LEU A 152 -2.24 10.97 13.46
CA LEU A 152 -0.91 11.35 13.95
C LEU A 152 -0.97 12.21 15.21
N GLU A 153 -2.05 12.97 15.41
CA GLU A 153 -2.29 13.76 16.61
C GLU A 153 -2.62 12.86 17.82
N GLU A 154 -3.07 11.62 17.56
CA GLU A 154 -3.43 10.60 18.55
C GLU A 154 -2.35 9.50 18.62
N GLY A 155 -1.11 9.90 18.98
CA GLY A 155 0.07 9.02 18.93
C GLY A 155 -0.10 7.71 19.69
N ASP A 156 -0.68 7.74 20.89
CA ASP A 156 -0.92 6.53 21.69
C ASP A 156 -1.89 5.56 20.99
N LEU A 157 -2.92 6.09 20.33
CA LEU A 157 -3.86 5.29 19.57
C LEU A 157 -3.19 4.68 18.34
N LEU A 158 -2.38 5.45 17.62
CA LEU A 158 -1.62 4.93 16.48
C LEU A 158 -0.68 3.80 16.90
N VAL A 159 0.08 4.00 17.99
CA VAL A 159 0.96 2.95 18.54
C VAL A 159 0.16 1.72 18.91
N LYS A 160 -1.01 1.88 19.54
CA LYS A 160 -1.89 0.76 19.90
C LYS A 160 -2.38 -0.01 18.67
N ILE A 161 -2.80 0.69 17.60
CA ILE A 161 -3.22 0.06 16.35
C ILE A 161 -2.05 -0.73 15.73
N VAL A 162 -0.89 -0.10 15.56
CA VAL A 162 0.29 -0.74 14.96
C VAL A 162 0.71 -1.96 15.78
N SER A 163 0.85 -1.81 17.10
CA SER A 163 1.25 -2.90 18.00
C SER A 163 0.27 -4.07 17.94
N THR A 164 -1.05 -3.79 17.89
CA THR A 164 -2.07 -4.81 17.77
C THR A 164 -1.95 -5.58 16.46
N LEU A 165 -1.74 -4.90 15.34
CA LEU A 165 -1.57 -5.55 14.04
C LEU A 165 -0.28 -6.38 13.99
N VAL A 166 0.83 -5.82 14.44
CA VAL A 166 2.14 -6.51 14.44
C VAL A 166 2.12 -7.76 15.31
N THR A 167 1.44 -7.71 16.47
CA THR A 167 1.44 -8.83 17.42
C THR A 167 0.35 -9.87 17.20
N LYS A 168 -0.75 -9.50 16.54
CA LYS A 168 -1.95 -10.35 16.42
C LYS A 168 -2.34 -10.69 14.99
N SER A 169 -1.59 -10.22 13.98
CA SER A 169 -1.77 -10.64 12.60
C SER A 169 -0.48 -11.21 12.02
N ASP A 170 -0.60 -12.06 11.01
CA ASP A 170 0.55 -12.64 10.28
C ASP A 170 1.00 -11.70 9.14
N ARG A 171 0.72 -10.40 9.24
CA ARG A 171 0.98 -9.43 8.17
C ARG A 171 2.15 -8.53 8.52
N ARG A 172 2.88 -8.13 7.48
CA ARG A 172 3.79 -6.98 7.59
C ARG A 172 2.97 -5.71 7.67
N VAL A 173 3.33 -4.82 8.56
CA VAL A 173 2.58 -3.56 8.81
C VAL A 173 3.45 -2.39 8.42
N THR A 174 2.89 -1.49 7.62
CA THR A 174 3.48 -0.20 7.27
C THR A 174 2.54 0.94 7.63
N VAL A 175 3.07 2.13 7.74
CA VAL A 175 2.29 3.35 7.99
C VAL A 175 2.69 4.38 6.95
N LYS A 176 1.73 4.85 6.17
CA LYS A 176 1.97 5.92 5.21
C LYS A 176 1.59 7.26 5.83
N VAL A 177 2.59 8.05 6.11
CA VAL A 177 2.46 9.40 6.67
C VAL A 177 2.47 10.47 5.57
N ARG A 178 2.20 11.70 5.96
CA ARG A 178 2.43 12.91 5.19
C ARG A 178 3.58 13.67 5.83
N ASP A 179 4.51 14.10 5.01
CA ASP A 179 5.53 15.05 5.40
C ASP A 179 5.00 16.45 5.05
N ASP A 180 4.78 17.26 6.05
CA ASP A 180 4.31 18.64 5.93
C ASP A 180 5.47 19.63 6.13
N ALA A 181 6.73 19.22 5.78
CA ALA A 181 7.92 20.07 5.83
C ALA A 181 7.90 21.22 4.80
#